data_7d1506e0e06353f66cdae4c7faa8b083
#
_entry.id   7d1506e0e06353f66cdae4c7faa8b083
#
_cell.length_a   1.000
_cell.length_b   1.000
_cell.length_c   1.000
_cell.angle_alpha   90.00
_cell.angle_beta   90.00
_cell.angle_gamma   90.00
#
_symmetry.space_group_name_H-M   'P 1'
#
loop_
_entity.id
_entity.type
_entity.pdbx_description
1 polymer ?
#
loop_
_entity_poly.entity_id
_entity_poly.type
_entity_poly.pdbx_seq_one_letter_code
_entity_poly.pdbx_strand_id
1 'polypeptide(L)'
;MTMLDRQSPAAIAAAVNNGKTSALAVAQETLARLHAYDAVQPQIWISRAAPTDLLAAARKIDARISAGEQLPLAGVPFAVKDNIDVAGFETTAGCPAYAYSPAASSTVAAKLLEAGALCVGKTNLDQFATGLVGTRSPYGIPRNAYNLAYVSGGSSSGSAVAVAAGLVGFALGTDTAGSGRVPAAFNHLVGLKPTKGRWSTDGLIPACRTIDCITVFTDKLSDARLVDEVIAGFDSEDPYSKPLADRSIQPTRIGVPRRDQRAWFGDSQSEYLYDQAIARLGTDAEIIELDISPLNEAASLLYNGPWVAERTAAIEDLLASNPGAIHETVRQITEAGLNKKAVDVFKGMYRLAELKRQADGLWAEVDL
;
A
#
# COMPACT_ATOMS: atom_id res chain seq x y z
N MET A 1 8.30 -11.74 -22.08
CA MET A 1 9.05 -11.43 -20.83
C MET A 1 8.74 -12.54 -19.86
N THR A 2 9.73 -13.34 -19.44
CA THR A 2 9.53 -14.43 -18.47
C THR A 2 9.32 -13.79 -17.11
N MET A 3 8.11 -13.90 -16.54
CA MET A 3 7.88 -13.54 -15.15
C MET A 3 8.66 -14.51 -14.27
N LEU A 4 9.36 -13.99 -13.28
CA LEU A 4 10.05 -14.82 -12.29
C LEU A 4 9.00 -15.53 -11.43
N ASP A 5 9.27 -16.79 -11.05
CA ASP A 5 8.38 -17.52 -10.16
C ASP A 5 8.23 -16.76 -8.83
N ARG A 6 7.00 -16.43 -8.48
CA ARG A 6 6.67 -15.76 -7.24
C ARG A 6 6.78 -16.75 -6.08
N GLN A 7 7.64 -16.47 -5.15
CA GLN A 7 7.78 -17.30 -3.95
C GLN A 7 6.86 -16.77 -2.85
N SER A 8 6.08 -17.65 -2.24
CA SER A 8 5.25 -17.30 -1.09
C SER A 8 6.13 -16.97 0.11
N PRO A 9 5.89 -15.82 0.80
CA PRO A 9 6.50 -15.49 2.08
C PRO A 9 6.46 -16.63 3.09
N ALA A 10 5.32 -17.30 3.24
CA ALA A 10 5.18 -18.44 4.14
C ALA A 10 6.09 -19.61 3.76
N ALA A 11 6.25 -19.90 2.46
CA ALA A 11 7.11 -20.98 1.98
C ALA A 11 8.59 -20.67 2.21
N ILE A 12 9.02 -19.42 1.97
CA ILE A 12 10.40 -18.97 2.25
C ILE A 12 10.68 -19.08 3.75
N ALA A 13 9.84 -18.50 4.59
CA ALA A 13 10.03 -18.53 6.04
C ALA A 13 10.09 -19.95 6.59
N ALA A 14 9.20 -20.82 6.14
CA ALA A 14 9.22 -22.23 6.52
C ALA A 14 10.51 -22.95 6.07
N ALA A 15 11.00 -22.69 4.86
CA ALA A 15 12.23 -23.30 4.35
C ALA A 15 13.46 -22.85 5.14
N VAL A 16 13.56 -21.57 5.51
CA VAL A 16 14.66 -21.03 6.32
C VAL A 16 14.59 -21.56 7.74
N ASN A 17 13.44 -21.50 8.41
CA ASN A 17 13.27 -22.01 9.78
C ASN A 17 13.61 -23.52 9.90
N ASN A 18 13.33 -24.30 8.86
CA ASN A 18 13.57 -25.74 8.83
C ASN A 18 14.97 -26.13 8.27
N GLY A 19 15.83 -25.14 7.99
CA GLY A 19 17.18 -25.38 7.47
C GLY A 19 17.25 -25.97 6.06
N LYS A 20 16.14 -25.92 5.29
CA LYS A 20 16.12 -26.36 3.86
C LYS A 20 16.85 -25.36 2.96
N THR A 21 16.90 -24.12 3.34
CA THR A 21 17.69 -23.04 2.75
C THR A 21 18.14 -22.09 3.86
N SER A 22 18.98 -21.11 3.53
CA SER A 22 19.37 -20.05 4.46
C SER A 22 18.81 -18.70 4.01
N ALA A 23 18.64 -17.77 4.96
CA ALA A 23 18.29 -16.38 4.64
C ALA A 23 19.37 -15.75 3.72
N LEU A 24 20.63 -16.14 3.89
CA LEU A 24 21.73 -15.71 3.03
C LEU A 24 21.52 -16.17 1.57
N ALA A 25 21.13 -17.42 1.34
CA ALA A 25 20.86 -17.93 0.00
C ALA A 25 19.69 -17.22 -0.66
N VAL A 26 18.61 -16.96 0.10
CA VAL A 26 17.45 -16.17 -0.37
C VAL A 26 17.87 -14.76 -0.73
N ALA A 27 18.69 -14.08 0.08
CA ALA A 27 19.19 -12.75 -0.21
C ALA A 27 20.05 -12.71 -1.48
N GLN A 28 20.90 -13.70 -1.71
CA GLN A 28 21.73 -13.81 -2.92
C GLN A 28 20.86 -14.00 -4.17
N GLU A 29 19.84 -14.86 -4.10
CA GLU A 29 18.90 -15.05 -5.20
C GLU A 29 18.09 -13.77 -5.46
N THR A 30 17.66 -13.08 -4.42
CA THR A 30 16.97 -11.78 -4.52
C THR A 30 17.82 -10.76 -5.27
N LEU A 31 19.11 -10.61 -4.89
CA LEU A 31 20.04 -9.71 -5.57
C LEU A 31 20.22 -10.06 -7.07
N ALA A 32 20.31 -11.35 -7.39
CA ALA A 32 20.40 -11.79 -8.78
C ALA A 32 19.13 -11.44 -9.58
N ARG A 33 17.93 -11.64 -9.00
CA ARG A 33 16.65 -11.25 -9.60
C ARG A 33 16.56 -9.75 -9.84
N LEU A 34 16.94 -8.94 -8.86
CA LEU A 34 16.97 -7.48 -8.96
C LEU A 34 17.88 -7.03 -10.10
N HIS A 35 19.09 -7.56 -10.17
CA HIS A 35 20.05 -7.23 -11.22
C HIS A 35 19.53 -7.62 -12.62
N ALA A 36 18.92 -8.80 -12.75
CA ALA A 36 18.33 -9.24 -14.02
C ALA A 36 17.15 -8.34 -14.45
N TYR A 37 16.39 -7.81 -13.50
CA TYR A 37 15.23 -6.96 -13.79
C TYR A 37 15.59 -5.48 -14.05
N ASP A 38 16.79 -5.03 -13.69
CA ASP A 38 17.26 -3.65 -13.94
C ASP A 38 17.20 -3.25 -15.41
N ALA A 39 17.42 -4.21 -16.32
CA ALA A 39 17.28 -3.99 -17.76
C ALA A 39 15.81 -3.78 -18.22
N VAL A 40 14.83 -4.09 -17.38
CA VAL A 40 13.41 -4.01 -17.71
C VAL A 40 12.78 -2.74 -17.16
N GLN A 41 12.86 -2.53 -15.85
CA GLN A 41 12.24 -1.40 -15.16
C GLN A 41 13.02 -0.97 -13.90
N PRO A 42 14.19 -0.33 -14.02
CA PRO A 42 14.95 0.12 -12.83
C PRO A 42 14.18 1.17 -12.01
N GLN A 43 13.28 1.93 -12.64
CA GLN A 43 12.50 3.01 -12.03
C GLN A 43 11.45 2.55 -11.02
N ILE A 44 11.27 1.26 -10.78
CA ILE A 44 10.41 0.78 -9.69
C ILE A 44 11.01 1.06 -8.31
N TRP A 45 12.32 1.32 -8.25
CA TRP A 45 13.06 1.65 -7.03
C TRP A 45 13.43 3.13 -6.98
N ILE A 46 13.36 3.72 -5.78
CA ILE A 46 14.00 4.99 -5.45
C ILE A 46 15.38 4.70 -4.86
N SER A 47 15.48 3.76 -3.95
CA SER A 47 16.75 3.28 -3.39
C SER A 47 16.68 1.79 -3.07
N ARG A 48 17.84 1.15 -3.07
CA ARG A 48 17.98 -0.28 -2.70
C ARG A 48 19.05 -0.43 -1.62
N ALA A 49 18.90 -1.45 -0.80
CA ALA A 49 19.94 -1.84 0.15
C ALA A 49 21.25 -2.14 -0.60
N ALA A 50 22.38 -1.71 -0.05
CA ALA A 50 23.66 -2.16 -0.57
C ALA A 50 23.75 -3.71 -0.46
N PRO A 51 24.27 -4.40 -1.46
CA PRO A 51 24.38 -5.87 -1.42
C PRO A 51 25.07 -6.38 -0.14
N THR A 52 26.12 -5.68 0.31
CA THR A 52 26.84 -6.01 1.56
C THR A 52 25.92 -5.97 2.77
N ASP A 53 25.04 -4.98 2.86
CA ASP A 53 24.16 -4.76 4.02
C ASP A 53 23.02 -5.77 4.03
N LEU A 54 22.41 -6.05 2.86
CA LEU A 54 21.39 -7.08 2.73
C LEU A 54 21.92 -8.47 3.11
N LEU A 55 23.11 -8.83 2.63
CA LEU A 55 23.77 -10.09 2.97
C LEU A 55 24.17 -10.15 4.45
N ALA A 56 24.59 -9.04 5.05
CA ALA A 56 24.88 -8.96 6.47
C ALA A 56 23.61 -9.15 7.34
N ALA A 57 22.49 -8.53 6.93
CA ALA A 57 21.19 -8.73 7.58
C ALA A 57 20.75 -10.20 7.49
N ALA A 58 20.88 -10.82 6.32
CA ALA A 58 20.55 -12.22 6.11
C ALA A 58 21.38 -13.16 7.03
N ARG A 59 22.69 -12.92 7.17
CA ARG A 59 23.54 -13.71 8.11
C ARG A 59 23.09 -13.55 9.57
N LYS A 60 22.60 -12.38 9.98
CA LYS A 60 22.05 -12.19 11.35
C LYS A 60 20.80 -13.05 11.55
N ILE A 61 19.93 -13.16 10.54
CA ILE A 61 18.76 -14.03 10.58
C ILE A 61 19.19 -15.50 10.69
N ASP A 62 20.14 -15.93 9.85
CA ASP A 62 20.66 -17.30 9.92
C ASP A 62 21.25 -17.63 11.30
N ALA A 63 21.92 -16.67 11.94
CA ALA A 63 22.44 -16.82 13.30
C ALA A 63 21.31 -16.97 14.35
N ARG A 64 20.22 -16.19 14.24
CA ARG A 64 19.04 -16.31 15.11
C ARG A 64 18.36 -17.68 14.97
N ILE A 65 18.20 -18.16 13.73
CA ILE A 65 17.66 -19.50 13.45
C ILE A 65 18.56 -20.58 14.03
N SER A 66 19.89 -20.45 13.87
CA SER A 66 20.87 -21.40 14.43
C SER A 66 20.86 -21.39 15.95
N ALA A 67 20.46 -20.30 16.59
CA ALA A 67 20.25 -20.19 18.03
C ALA A 67 18.91 -20.80 18.51
N GLY A 68 18.09 -21.32 17.59
CA GLY A 68 16.81 -21.98 17.90
C GLY A 68 15.59 -21.08 17.82
N GLU A 69 15.73 -19.80 17.36
CA GLU A 69 14.58 -18.94 17.16
C GLU A 69 13.73 -19.42 15.98
N GLN A 70 12.42 -19.22 16.08
CA GLN A 70 11.47 -19.41 14.99
C GLN A 70 10.93 -18.03 14.58
N LEU A 71 11.25 -17.60 13.36
CA LEU A 71 10.91 -16.25 12.89
C LEU A 71 9.77 -16.32 11.88
N PRO A 72 8.64 -15.63 12.10
CA PRO A 72 7.47 -15.68 11.21
C PRO A 72 7.78 -15.34 9.75
N LEU A 73 8.76 -14.47 9.51
CA LEU A 73 9.17 -14.00 8.19
C LEU A 73 10.67 -14.26 7.91
N ALA A 74 11.21 -15.37 8.43
CA ALA A 74 12.62 -15.72 8.31
C ALA A 74 13.14 -15.63 6.88
N GLY A 75 14.02 -14.66 6.61
CA GLY A 75 14.67 -14.45 5.32
C GLY A 75 13.75 -13.97 4.19
N VAL A 76 12.50 -13.60 4.46
CA VAL A 76 11.55 -13.14 3.43
C VAL A 76 11.95 -11.76 2.93
N PRO A 77 12.27 -11.58 1.61
CA PRO A 77 12.58 -10.27 1.06
C PRO A 77 11.29 -9.45 0.91
N PHE A 78 11.33 -8.18 1.33
CA PHE A 78 10.25 -7.25 1.15
C PHE A 78 10.72 -5.86 0.71
N ALA A 79 9.80 -5.10 0.12
CA ALA A 79 10.03 -3.72 -0.30
C ALA A 79 9.10 -2.76 0.46
N VAL A 80 9.50 -1.49 0.55
CA VAL A 80 8.75 -0.48 1.30
C VAL A 80 8.53 0.75 0.42
N LYS A 81 7.29 1.20 0.28
CA LYS A 81 6.97 2.46 -0.40
C LYS A 81 7.70 3.62 0.26
N ASP A 82 8.23 4.52 -0.56
CA ASP A 82 9.20 5.52 -0.08
C ASP A 82 8.60 6.67 0.75
N ASN A 83 7.34 6.61 1.09
CA ASN A 83 6.75 7.46 2.13
C ASN A 83 6.61 6.77 3.50
N ILE A 84 7.21 5.60 3.69
CA ILE A 84 7.25 4.87 4.97
C ILE A 84 8.71 4.78 5.43
N ASP A 85 8.98 5.18 6.65
CA ASP A 85 10.33 5.24 7.21
C ASP A 85 10.92 3.84 7.45
N VAL A 86 12.17 3.69 7.03
CA VAL A 86 13.02 2.53 7.35
C VAL A 86 14.41 3.06 7.71
N ALA A 87 14.88 2.78 8.92
CA ALA A 87 16.22 3.17 9.34
C ALA A 87 17.28 2.60 8.40
N GLY A 88 18.26 3.43 8.03
CA GLY A 88 19.30 3.07 7.07
C GLY A 88 18.96 3.37 5.61
N PHE A 89 17.74 3.86 5.32
CA PHE A 89 17.35 4.39 4.03
C PHE A 89 16.91 5.84 4.15
N GLU A 90 17.14 6.63 3.12
CA GLU A 90 16.48 7.93 3.01
C GLU A 90 15.00 7.73 2.71
N THR A 91 14.19 8.69 3.17
CA THR A 91 12.76 8.79 2.85
C THR A 91 12.55 10.09 2.08
N THR A 92 11.99 9.98 0.86
CA THR A 92 11.80 11.12 -0.04
C THR A 92 10.34 11.40 -0.37
N ALA A 93 9.44 10.46 -0.12
CA ALA A 93 8.05 10.47 -0.59
C ALA A 93 7.91 10.76 -2.10
N GLY A 94 8.90 10.33 -2.91
CA GLY A 94 8.95 10.62 -4.35
C GLY A 94 9.40 12.05 -4.68
N CYS A 95 9.97 12.80 -3.74
CA CYS A 95 10.47 14.16 -3.92
C CYS A 95 11.92 14.29 -3.41
N PRO A 96 12.93 14.37 -4.29
CA PRO A 96 14.34 14.49 -3.86
C PRO A 96 14.60 15.65 -2.91
N ALA A 97 13.91 16.79 -3.09
CA ALA A 97 14.06 17.97 -2.24
C ALA A 97 13.44 17.81 -0.82
N TYR A 98 12.68 16.75 -0.61
CA TYR A 98 12.07 16.42 0.70
C TYR A 98 12.91 15.38 1.47
N ALA A 99 13.97 14.83 0.88
CA ALA A 99 14.75 13.73 1.42
C ALA A 99 15.26 14.00 2.85
N TYR A 100 15.10 13.00 3.71
CA TYR A 100 15.70 12.94 5.03
C TYR A 100 16.06 11.51 5.42
N SER A 101 16.97 11.36 6.38
CA SER A 101 17.31 10.06 6.97
C SER A 101 16.53 9.88 8.27
N PRO A 102 15.59 8.94 8.35
CA PRO A 102 14.83 8.69 9.57
C PRO A 102 15.73 8.09 10.66
N ALA A 103 15.56 8.56 11.90
CA ALA A 103 16.32 8.07 13.06
C ALA A 103 15.89 6.64 13.46
N ALA A 104 14.66 6.26 13.15
CA ALA A 104 14.08 4.95 13.43
C ALA A 104 13.21 4.48 12.27
N SER A 105 12.98 3.19 12.17
CA SER A 105 11.98 2.64 11.26
C SER A 105 10.56 2.92 11.79
N SER A 106 9.60 3.06 10.87
CA SER A 106 8.18 3.04 11.22
C SER A 106 7.84 1.79 12.03
N THR A 107 6.83 1.89 12.90
CA THR A 107 6.40 0.76 13.75
C THR A 107 6.16 -0.52 12.92
N VAL A 108 5.51 -0.41 11.77
CA VAL A 108 5.23 -1.59 10.92
C VAL A 108 6.51 -2.17 10.29
N ALA A 109 7.44 -1.33 9.83
CA ALA A 109 8.70 -1.81 9.27
C ALA A 109 9.59 -2.44 10.33
N ALA A 110 9.64 -1.87 11.54
CA ALA A 110 10.39 -2.41 12.67
C ALA A 110 9.90 -3.82 13.05
N LYS A 111 8.57 -4.02 13.15
CA LYS A 111 7.98 -5.34 13.41
C LYS A 111 8.33 -6.37 12.35
N LEU A 112 8.33 -6.00 11.07
CA LEU A 112 8.70 -6.89 9.98
C LEU A 112 10.17 -7.30 10.04
N LEU A 113 11.07 -6.34 10.31
CA LEU A 113 12.50 -6.61 10.48
C LEU A 113 12.76 -7.51 11.69
N GLU A 114 12.08 -7.27 12.81
CA GLU A 114 12.17 -8.12 14.01
C GLU A 114 11.67 -9.53 13.76
N ALA A 115 10.62 -9.70 12.95
CA ALA A 115 10.08 -10.98 12.50
C ALA A 115 11.00 -11.72 11.51
N GLY A 116 12.15 -11.14 11.16
CA GLY A 116 13.16 -11.77 10.30
C GLY A 116 12.99 -11.48 8.80
N ALA A 117 12.20 -10.49 8.41
CA ALA A 117 12.11 -10.09 7.01
C ALA A 117 13.33 -9.24 6.58
N LEU A 118 13.67 -9.30 5.29
CA LEU A 118 14.78 -8.59 4.67
C LEU A 118 14.29 -7.41 3.85
N CYS A 119 14.52 -6.19 4.32
CA CYS A 119 14.19 -4.98 3.54
C CYS A 119 15.16 -4.82 2.36
N VAL A 120 14.62 -4.92 1.15
CA VAL A 120 15.40 -4.86 -0.09
C VAL A 120 15.59 -3.42 -0.58
N GLY A 121 14.63 -2.53 -0.27
CA GLY A 121 14.72 -1.14 -0.70
C GLY A 121 13.40 -0.38 -0.63
N LYS A 122 13.49 0.89 -1.02
CA LYS A 122 12.40 1.85 -1.06
C LYS A 122 11.87 1.96 -2.48
N THR A 123 10.57 1.81 -2.64
CA THR A 123 9.92 1.76 -3.95
C THR A 123 9.33 3.10 -4.37
N ASN A 124 9.28 3.30 -5.68
CA ASN A 124 8.73 4.48 -6.32
C ASN A 124 7.21 4.60 -6.12
N LEU A 125 6.71 5.84 -6.19
CA LEU A 125 5.31 6.19 -5.93
C LEU A 125 4.90 7.45 -6.70
N ASP A 126 3.59 7.69 -6.84
CA ASP A 126 3.14 9.05 -7.13
C ASP A 126 3.54 9.96 -5.96
N GLN A 127 4.20 11.07 -6.24
CA GLN A 127 4.80 11.97 -5.27
C GLN A 127 3.82 12.37 -4.16
N PHE A 128 4.25 12.28 -2.89
CA PHE A 128 3.43 12.49 -1.68
C PHE A 128 2.14 11.67 -1.67
N ALA A 129 2.18 10.46 -2.23
CA ALA A 129 1.05 9.56 -2.37
C ALA A 129 -0.19 10.21 -3.04
N THR A 130 0.03 11.24 -3.88
CA THR A 130 -1.02 12.02 -4.52
C THR A 130 -1.21 11.60 -5.98
N GLY A 131 -1.95 10.52 -6.18
CA GLY A 131 -2.26 9.93 -7.47
C GLY A 131 -2.77 8.49 -7.37
N LEU A 132 -3.31 7.97 -8.48
CA LEU A 132 -3.77 6.58 -8.60
C LEU A 132 -3.20 5.87 -9.84
N VAL A 133 -2.29 6.52 -10.57
CA VAL A 133 -1.81 6.04 -11.87
C VAL A 133 -0.34 5.60 -11.88
N GLY A 134 0.47 6.06 -10.91
CA GLY A 134 1.89 5.71 -10.84
C GLY A 134 2.78 6.49 -11.81
N THR A 135 2.33 7.67 -12.29
CA THR A 135 3.04 8.46 -13.31
C THR A 135 3.62 9.77 -12.79
N ARG A 136 3.39 10.10 -11.52
CA ARG A 136 3.74 11.41 -10.93
C ARG A 136 5.01 11.30 -10.08
N SER A 137 6.12 10.95 -10.72
CA SER A 137 7.40 10.77 -10.04
C SER A 137 8.57 11.25 -10.87
N PRO A 138 9.54 11.99 -10.29
CA PRO A 138 10.76 12.37 -10.96
C PRO A 138 11.77 11.21 -11.12
N TYR A 139 11.56 10.10 -10.42
CA TYR A 139 12.37 8.89 -10.51
C TYR A 139 12.00 7.98 -11.69
N GLY A 140 11.09 8.43 -12.56
CA GLY A 140 10.58 7.66 -13.68
C GLY A 140 9.21 7.04 -13.41
N ILE A 141 8.64 6.39 -14.42
CA ILE A 141 7.27 5.89 -14.41
C ILE A 141 7.29 4.36 -14.41
N PRO A 142 6.98 3.69 -13.28
CA PRO A 142 6.76 2.25 -13.28
C PRO A 142 5.59 1.88 -14.19
N ARG A 143 5.75 0.83 -14.96
CA ARG A 143 4.73 0.28 -15.86
C ARG A 143 4.15 -1.00 -15.30
N ASN A 144 2.98 -1.36 -15.77
CA ASN A 144 2.33 -2.61 -15.42
C ASN A 144 3.27 -3.81 -15.66
N ALA A 145 3.37 -4.73 -14.69
CA ALA A 145 4.30 -5.85 -14.76
C ALA A 145 3.99 -6.85 -15.88
N TYR A 146 2.74 -6.93 -16.34
CA TYR A 146 2.29 -7.85 -17.39
C TYR A 146 2.32 -7.22 -18.79
N ASN A 147 2.07 -5.91 -18.86
CA ASN A 147 2.05 -5.18 -20.12
C ASN A 147 2.62 -3.77 -19.94
N LEU A 148 3.85 -3.56 -20.39
CA LEU A 148 4.56 -2.30 -20.27
C LEU A 148 3.91 -1.10 -21.00
N ALA A 149 2.91 -1.34 -21.86
CA ALA A 149 2.14 -0.27 -22.49
C ALA A 149 1.15 0.40 -21.54
N TYR A 150 0.81 -0.26 -20.42
CA TYR A 150 -0.14 0.24 -19.44
C TYR A 150 0.54 0.83 -18.21
N VAL A 151 -0.20 1.69 -17.50
CA VAL A 151 0.20 2.20 -16.19
C VAL A 151 0.21 1.07 -15.15
N SER A 152 1.07 1.21 -14.13
CA SER A 152 1.10 0.27 -13.00
C SER A 152 -0.07 0.43 -12.04
N GLY A 153 -0.81 1.54 -12.14
CA GLY A 153 -1.62 2.03 -11.04
C GLY A 153 -0.73 2.66 -9.96
N GLY A 154 -1.34 3.41 -9.06
CA GLY A 154 -0.66 4.18 -8.01
C GLY A 154 -1.60 4.47 -6.82
N SER A 155 -1.08 5.18 -5.84
CA SER A 155 0.24 5.79 -5.78
C SER A 155 1.36 4.80 -5.45
N SER A 156 1.11 3.58 -4.95
CA SER A 156 2.13 2.57 -4.57
C SER A 156 2.62 1.77 -5.78
N SER A 157 3.04 2.47 -6.85
CA SER A 157 3.38 1.92 -8.16
C SER A 157 4.53 0.91 -8.10
N GLY A 158 5.66 1.32 -7.55
CA GLY A 158 6.85 0.48 -7.45
C GLY A 158 6.65 -0.73 -6.54
N SER A 159 5.90 -0.58 -5.43
CA SER A 159 5.57 -1.68 -4.51
C SER A 159 4.81 -2.80 -5.21
N ALA A 160 3.74 -2.45 -5.95
CA ALA A 160 2.96 -3.43 -6.68
C ALA A 160 3.79 -4.13 -7.78
N VAL A 161 4.56 -3.37 -8.55
CA VAL A 161 5.39 -3.94 -9.62
C VAL A 161 6.49 -4.85 -9.06
N ALA A 162 7.12 -4.48 -7.94
CA ALA A 162 8.17 -5.30 -7.31
C ALA A 162 7.66 -6.70 -6.93
N VAL A 163 6.45 -6.79 -6.38
CA VAL A 163 5.80 -8.07 -6.04
C VAL A 163 5.35 -8.80 -7.31
N ALA A 164 4.68 -8.11 -8.23
CA ALA A 164 4.16 -8.71 -9.45
C ALA A 164 5.26 -9.28 -10.35
N ALA A 165 6.43 -8.66 -10.36
CA ALA A 165 7.59 -9.13 -11.10
C ALA A 165 8.38 -10.25 -10.37
N GLY A 166 7.96 -10.67 -9.18
CA GLY A 166 8.63 -11.72 -8.41
C GLY A 166 9.98 -11.32 -7.81
N LEU A 167 10.21 -10.02 -7.58
CA LEU A 167 11.46 -9.51 -7.03
C LEU A 167 11.52 -9.62 -5.50
N VAL A 168 10.36 -9.53 -4.87
CA VAL A 168 10.18 -9.64 -3.42
C VAL A 168 8.95 -10.48 -3.10
N GLY A 169 8.90 -11.07 -1.91
CA GLY A 169 7.77 -11.86 -1.46
C GLY A 169 6.52 -11.02 -1.16
N PHE A 170 6.71 -9.82 -0.62
CA PHE A 170 5.66 -8.83 -0.38
C PHE A 170 6.21 -7.41 -0.40
N ALA A 171 5.32 -6.41 -0.44
CA ALA A 171 5.73 -5.02 -0.30
C ALA A 171 4.72 -4.21 0.52
N LEU A 172 5.22 -3.24 1.28
CA LEU A 172 4.38 -2.24 1.92
C LEU A 172 4.05 -1.12 0.94
N GLY A 173 2.81 -0.67 1.00
CA GLY A 173 2.32 0.53 0.35
C GLY A 173 1.46 1.35 1.29
N THR A 174 0.72 2.32 0.73
CA THR A 174 -0.26 3.12 1.47
C THR A 174 -1.53 3.27 0.66
N ASP A 175 -2.65 3.46 1.33
CA ASP A 175 -3.96 3.63 0.69
C ASP A 175 -4.79 4.67 1.46
N THR A 176 -4.89 5.86 0.90
CA THR A 176 -5.77 6.95 1.37
C THR A 176 -7.13 6.86 0.67
N ALA A 177 -7.10 6.59 -0.65
CA ALA A 177 -8.28 6.60 -1.53
C ALA A 177 -8.19 5.55 -2.65
N GLY A 178 -7.44 4.47 -2.46
CA GLY A 178 -7.24 3.42 -3.45
C GLY A 178 -5.78 3.09 -3.77
N SER A 179 -4.81 3.84 -3.20
CA SER A 179 -3.39 3.73 -3.58
C SER A 179 -2.71 2.39 -3.23
N GLY A 180 -3.36 1.51 -2.49
CA GLY A 180 -2.96 0.12 -2.31
C GLY A 180 -3.78 -0.81 -3.23
N ARG A 181 -5.10 -0.65 -3.24
CA ARG A 181 -6.03 -1.52 -3.98
C ARG A 181 -5.93 -1.36 -5.50
N VAL A 182 -5.81 -0.12 -6.00
CA VAL A 182 -5.72 0.16 -7.44
C VAL A 182 -4.49 -0.49 -8.07
N PRO A 183 -3.24 -0.25 -7.61
CA PRO A 183 -2.09 -0.89 -8.21
C PRO A 183 -2.07 -2.41 -8.00
N ALA A 184 -2.68 -2.94 -6.92
CA ALA A 184 -2.86 -4.38 -6.75
C ALA A 184 -3.75 -4.97 -7.87
N ALA A 185 -4.90 -4.34 -8.14
CA ALA A 185 -5.81 -4.78 -9.21
C ALA A 185 -5.13 -4.73 -10.58
N PHE A 186 -4.41 -3.66 -10.90
CA PHE A 186 -3.69 -3.53 -12.17
C PHE A 186 -2.58 -4.57 -12.34
N ASN A 187 -1.95 -5.04 -11.26
CA ASN A 187 -0.83 -5.97 -11.30
C ASN A 187 -1.20 -7.39 -10.81
N HIS A 188 -2.49 -7.73 -10.79
CA HIS A 188 -2.99 -9.06 -10.41
C HIS A 188 -2.43 -9.54 -9.07
N LEU A 189 -2.62 -8.74 -8.04
CA LEU A 189 -2.14 -8.99 -6.67
C LEU A 189 -3.28 -8.86 -5.66
N VAL A 190 -3.05 -9.43 -4.49
CA VAL A 190 -3.83 -9.09 -3.30
C VAL A 190 -3.28 -7.79 -2.72
N GLY A 191 -4.13 -6.76 -2.65
CA GLY A 191 -3.87 -5.50 -1.97
C GLY A 191 -4.70 -5.42 -0.69
N LEU A 192 -4.12 -5.78 0.46
CA LEU A 192 -4.82 -5.70 1.73
C LEU A 192 -4.68 -4.30 2.31
N LYS A 193 -5.80 -3.55 2.32
CA LYS A 193 -5.97 -2.32 3.08
C LYS A 193 -6.73 -2.64 4.37
N PRO A 194 -6.10 -2.57 5.53
CA PRO A 194 -6.77 -2.86 6.79
C PRO A 194 -7.80 -1.78 7.15
N THR A 195 -8.60 -2.04 8.17
CA THR A 195 -9.37 -1.01 8.84
C THR A 195 -8.40 0.04 9.40
N LYS A 196 -8.73 1.33 9.25
CA LYS A 196 -7.93 2.44 9.76
C LYS A 196 -7.65 2.27 11.26
N GLY A 197 -6.38 2.39 11.62
CA GLY A 197 -5.88 2.24 12.99
C GLY A 197 -5.58 0.80 13.41
N ARG A 198 -5.82 -0.20 12.55
CA ARG A 198 -5.40 -1.60 12.80
C ARG A 198 -3.89 -1.76 12.76
N TRP A 199 -3.24 -1.08 11.82
CA TRP A 199 -1.79 -0.98 11.71
C TRP A 199 -1.38 0.44 12.04
N SER A 200 -0.31 0.61 12.80
CA SER A 200 0.24 1.93 13.13
C SER A 200 0.66 2.67 11.86
N THR A 201 0.41 3.98 11.85
CA THR A 201 0.89 4.92 10.84
C THR A 201 2.06 5.78 11.35
N ASP A 202 2.64 5.42 12.50
CA ASP A 202 3.86 6.06 12.98
C ASP A 202 5.01 5.81 11.98
N GLY A 203 5.77 6.87 11.67
CA GLY A 203 6.82 6.84 10.62
C GLY A 203 6.27 6.84 9.18
N LEU A 204 5.01 7.28 8.97
CA LEU A 204 4.43 7.49 7.65
C LEU A 204 4.40 8.97 7.30
N ILE A 205 4.98 9.37 6.14
CA ILE A 205 4.70 10.67 5.53
C ILE A 205 3.29 10.64 4.97
N PRO A 206 2.37 11.45 5.50
CA PRO A 206 0.96 11.36 5.17
C PRO A 206 0.63 11.96 3.80
N ALA A 207 -0.44 11.43 3.18
CA ALA A 207 -1.20 12.14 2.17
C ALA A 207 -2.40 12.87 2.80
N CYS A 208 -3.19 12.14 3.61
CA CYS A 208 -4.24 12.68 4.48
C CYS A 208 -4.18 11.89 5.79
N ARG A 209 -3.51 12.43 6.78
CA ARG A 209 -3.19 11.76 8.04
C ARG A 209 -4.41 11.18 8.76
N THR A 210 -5.55 11.87 8.66
CA THR A 210 -6.80 11.43 9.29
C THR A 210 -7.42 10.17 8.67
N ILE A 211 -7.00 9.76 7.45
CA ILE A 211 -7.60 8.63 6.73
C ILE A 211 -6.58 7.65 6.12
N ASP A 212 -5.29 7.95 6.17
CA ASP A 212 -4.25 7.08 5.63
C ASP A 212 -4.24 5.70 6.29
N CYS A 213 -3.95 4.68 5.49
CA CYS A 213 -3.65 3.33 5.93
C CYS A 213 -2.36 2.86 5.27
N ILE A 214 -1.49 2.18 6.02
CA ILE A 214 -0.45 1.34 5.43
C ILE A 214 -1.12 0.09 4.87
N THR A 215 -0.61 -0.45 3.77
CA THR A 215 -1.16 -1.60 3.03
C THR A 215 -0.06 -2.58 2.68
N VAL A 216 -0.45 -3.82 2.37
CA VAL A 216 0.49 -4.83 1.88
C VAL A 216 0.05 -5.37 0.53
N PHE A 217 1.03 -5.63 -0.33
CA PHE A 217 0.90 -6.33 -1.61
C PHE A 217 1.48 -7.72 -1.48
N THR A 218 0.72 -8.73 -1.87
CA THR A 218 1.15 -10.13 -1.91
C THR A 218 0.55 -10.83 -3.12
N ASP A 219 1.09 -12.00 -3.47
CA ASP A 219 0.50 -12.85 -4.51
C ASP A 219 -0.77 -13.56 -4.00
N LYS A 220 -0.80 -13.94 -2.72
CA LYS A 220 -1.88 -14.73 -2.12
C LYS A 220 -2.44 -14.08 -0.86
N LEU A 221 -3.73 -14.31 -0.60
CA LEU A 221 -4.38 -13.82 0.61
C LEU A 221 -3.77 -14.43 1.90
N SER A 222 -3.33 -15.67 1.86
CA SER A 222 -2.63 -16.30 3.00
C SER A 222 -1.36 -15.55 3.40
N ASP A 223 -0.61 -15.05 2.43
CA ASP A 223 0.61 -14.29 2.68
C ASP A 223 0.29 -12.89 3.24
N ALA A 224 -0.81 -12.27 2.77
CA ALA A 224 -1.28 -11.01 3.35
C ALA A 224 -1.72 -11.16 4.81
N ARG A 225 -2.37 -12.28 5.16
CA ARG A 225 -2.73 -12.62 6.54
C ARG A 225 -1.50 -12.82 7.42
N LEU A 226 -0.48 -13.55 6.92
CA LEU A 226 0.78 -13.73 7.65
C LEU A 226 1.44 -12.38 7.99
N VAL A 227 1.45 -11.44 7.05
CA VAL A 227 1.98 -10.09 7.29
C VAL A 227 1.10 -9.35 8.31
N ASP A 228 -0.25 -9.41 8.18
CA ASP A 228 -1.18 -8.79 9.13
C ASP A 228 -0.97 -9.32 10.56
N GLU A 229 -0.78 -10.62 10.74
CA GLU A 229 -0.51 -11.25 12.05
C GLU A 229 0.77 -10.71 12.70
N VAL A 230 1.77 -10.34 11.90
CA VAL A 230 3.04 -9.78 12.41
C VAL A 230 2.89 -8.31 12.81
N ILE A 231 2.22 -7.49 11.98
CA ILE A 231 2.27 -6.03 12.15
C ILE A 231 1.05 -5.43 12.85
N ALA A 232 -0.10 -6.13 12.87
CA ALA A 232 -1.29 -5.63 13.53
C ALA A 232 -1.09 -5.44 15.04
N GLY A 233 -1.78 -4.45 15.60
CA GLY A 233 -1.74 -4.19 17.04
C GLY A 233 -1.89 -2.73 17.37
N PHE A 234 -2.25 -2.47 18.63
CA PHE A 234 -2.33 -1.10 19.17
C PHE A 234 -0.92 -0.53 19.34
N ASP A 235 -0.76 0.72 18.94
CA ASP A 235 0.45 1.52 19.11
C ASP A 235 0.08 2.80 19.88
N SER A 236 0.64 2.99 21.08
CA SER A 236 0.38 4.16 21.93
C SER A 236 0.95 5.45 21.36
N GLU A 237 1.97 5.36 20.51
CA GLU A 237 2.63 6.53 19.90
C GLU A 237 1.87 7.03 18.66
N ASP A 238 1.02 6.20 18.06
CA ASP A 238 0.15 6.62 16.95
C ASP A 238 -1.23 7.05 17.44
N PRO A 239 -1.56 8.36 17.40
CA PRO A 239 -2.86 8.86 17.84
C PRO A 239 -4.06 8.32 17.04
N TYR A 240 -3.82 7.70 15.90
CA TYR A 240 -4.86 7.07 15.06
C TYR A 240 -4.96 5.57 15.26
N SER A 241 -4.05 4.96 16.01
CA SER A 241 -4.08 3.53 16.32
C SER A 241 -5.30 3.18 17.19
N LYS A 242 -5.82 1.97 16.97
CA LYS A 242 -7.01 1.46 17.68
C LYS A 242 -6.74 0.08 18.21
N PRO A 243 -7.28 -0.27 19.39
CA PRO A 243 -7.30 -1.65 19.85
C PRO A 243 -7.95 -2.57 18.82
N LEU A 244 -7.38 -3.75 18.63
CA LEU A 244 -7.94 -4.74 17.74
C LEU A 244 -9.29 -5.23 18.26
N ALA A 245 -10.29 -5.22 17.39
CA ALA A 245 -11.55 -5.90 17.63
C ALA A 245 -11.61 -7.12 16.70
N ASP A 246 -11.48 -8.30 17.25
CA ASP A 246 -11.69 -9.52 16.49
C ASP A 246 -13.19 -9.70 16.23
N ARG A 247 -13.58 -9.58 14.97
CA ARG A 247 -14.89 -9.99 14.48
C ARG A 247 -14.67 -10.98 13.35
N SER A 248 -14.85 -12.25 13.63
CA SER A 248 -15.02 -13.25 12.59
C SER A 248 -16.47 -13.16 12.11
N ILE A 249 -16.67 -12.67 10.91
CA ILE A 249 -17.97 -12.67 10.24
C ILE A 249 -17.86 -13.61 9.05
N GLN A 250 -18.80 -14.53 8.91
CA GLN A 250 -19.03 -15.22 7.64
C GLN A 250 -20.11 -14.43 6.91
N PRO A 251 -19.76 -13.67 5.84
CA PRO A 251 -20.74 -12.86 5.14
C PRO A 251 -21.72 -13.78 4.40
N THR A 252 -22.99 -13.56 4.63
CA THR A 252 -24.10 -14.23 3.92
C THR A 252 -24.84 -13.29 2.99
N ARG A 253 -24.68 -11.97 3.18
CA ARG A 253 -25.29 -10.92 2.39
C ARG A 253 -24.21 -9.98 1.89
N ILE A 254 -24.05 -9.91 0.56
CA ILE A 254 -23.01 -9.08 -0.08
C ILE A 254 -23.68 -7.93 -0.83
N GLY A 255 -23.34 -6.69 -0.43
CA GLY A 255 -23.79 -5.47 -1.09
C GLY A 255 -23.01 -5.20 -2.36
N VAL A 256 -23.68 -4.88 -3.44
CA VAL A 256 -23.07 -4.42 -4.68
C VAL A 256 -23.72 -3.11 -5.14
N PRO A 257 -23.01 -2.21 -5.83
CA PRO A 257 -23.62 -1.00 -6.39
C PRO A 257 -24.80 -1.33 -7.32
N ARG A 258 -25.87 -0.55 -7.27
CA ARG A 258 -26.95 -0.64 -8.27
C ARG A 258 -26.37 -0.49 -9.69
N ARG A 259 -27.01 -1.13 -10.67
CA ARG A 259 -26.53 -1.12 -12.06
C ARG A 259 -26.37 0.27 -12.65
N ASP A 260 -27.28 1.19 -12.33
CA ASP A 260 -27.25 2.59 -12.77
C ASP A 260 -26.10 3.42 -12.15
N GLN A 261 -25.44 2.89 -11.12
CA GLN A 261 -24.30 3.52 -10.44
C GLN A 261 -22.95 2.92 -10.84
N ARG A 262 -22.94 1.94 -11.75
CA ARG A 262 -21.71 1.33 -12.28
C ARG A 262 -21.26 2.07 -13.53
N ALA A 263 -20.00 2.53 -13.56
CA ALA A 263 -19.45 3.28 -14.69
C ALA A 263 -18.31 2.51 -15.34
N TRP A 264 -18.48 2.12 -16.59
CA TRP A 264 -17.52 1.29 -17.35
C TRP A 264 -16.72 2.07 -18.39
N PHE A 265 -17.10 3.33 -18.68
CA PHE A 265 -16.44 4.20 -19.65
C PHE A 265 -16.23 3.56 -21.03
N GLY A 266 -17.13 2.66 -21.44
CA GLY A 266 -17.08 1.94 -22.71
C GLY A 266 -16.30 0.61 -22.65
N ASP A 267 -15.79 0.20 -21.51
CA ASP A 267 -15.12 -1.09 -21.32
C ASP A 267 -16.14 -2.20 -21.00
N SER A 268 -16.73 -2.77 -22.07
CA SER A 268 -17.68 -3.87 -21.95
C SER A 268 -17.08 -5.18 -21.43
N GLN A 269 -15.75 -5.35 -21.55
CA GLN A 269 -15.08 -6.52 -21.02
C GLN A 269 -15.01 -6.46 -19.48
N SER A 270 -14.67 -5.32 -18.92
CA SER A 270 -14.68 -5.12 -17.47
C SER A 270 -16.09 -5.26 -16.88
N GLU A 271 -17.12 -4.74 -17.58
CA GLU A 271 -18.52 -4.96 -17.20
C GLU A 271 -18.87 -6.44 -17.14
N TYR A 272 -18.58 -7.17 -18.20
CA TYR A 272 -18.82 -8.62 -18.25
C TYR A 272 -18.10 -9.39 -17.13
N LEU A 273 -16.82 -9.09 -16.89
CA LEU A 273 -16.03 -9.75 -15.85
C LEU A 273 -16.56 -9.44 -14.45
N TYR A 274 -17.04 -8.23 -14.22
CA TYR A 274 -17.67 -7.85 -12.97
C TYR A 274 -18.97 -8.62 -12.72
N ASP A 275 -19.84 -8.72 -13.72
CA ASP A 275 -21.08 -9.50 -13.63
C ASP A 275 -20.78 -11.00 -13.40
N GLN A 276 -19.74 -11.55 -14.02
CA GLN A 276 -19.29 -12.92 -13.75
C GLN A 276 -18.79 -13.10 -12.31
N ALA A 277 -18.09 -12.10 -11.76
CA ALA A 277 -17.63 -12.14 -10.37
C ALA A 277 -18.82 -12.11 -9.40
N ILE A 278 -19.81 -11.25 -9.63
CA ILE A 278 -21.05 -11.19 -8.83
C ILE A 278 -21.79 -12.55 -8.89
N ALA A 279 -21.97 -13.11 -10.09
CA ALA A 279 -22.64 -14.38 -10.26
C ALA A 279 -21.94 -15.51 -9.48
N ARG A 280 -20.61 -15.50 -9.44
CA ARG A 280 -19.80 -16.45 -8.66
C ARG A 280 -19.99 -16.27 -7.15
N LEU A 281 -19.98 -15.03 -6.66
CA LEU A 281 -20.25 -14.73 -5.24
C LEU A 281 -21.67 -15.14 -4.83
N GLY A 282 -22.65 -14.99 -5.73
CA GLY A 282 -24.04 -15.38 -5.51
C GLY A 282 -24.27 -16.88 -5.37
N THR A 283 -23.24 -17.74 -5.58
CA THR A 283 -23.36 -19.18 -5.24
C THR A 283 -23.28 -19.45 -3.75
N ASP A 284 -22.63 -18.57 -3.00
CA ASP A 284 -22.32 -18.78 -1.57
C ASP A 284 -22.97 -17.72 -0.66
N ALA A 285 -23.48 -16.62 -1.23
CA ALA A 285 -24.06 -15.50 -0.51
C ALA A 285 -25.21 -14.84 -1.28
N GLU A 286 -26.13 -14.20 -0.56
CA GLU A 286 -27.16 -13.35 -1.16
C GLU A 286 -26.55 -12.04 -1.67
N ILE A 287 -26.82 -11.68 -2.94
CA ILE A 287 -26.37 -10.43 -3.54
C ILE A 287 -27.48 -9.39 -3.43
N ILE A 288 -27.17 -8.26 -2.80
CA ILE A 288 -28.08 -7.14 -2.57
C ILE A 288 -27.59 -5.89 -3.29
N GLU A 289 -28.41 -5.33 -4.18
CA GLU A 289 -28.07 -4.07 -4.84
C GLU A 289 -28.33 -2.88 -3.90
N LEU A 290 -27.29 -2.08 -3.63
CA LEU A 290 -27.33 -0.94 -2.72
C LEU A 290 -27.19 0.39 -3.47
N ASP A 291 -27.82 1.44 -2.94
CA ASP A 291 -27.55 2.82 -3.32
C ASP A 291 -26.25 3.31 -2.67
N ILE A 292 -25.18 3.39 -3.45
CA ILE A 292 -23.86 3.84 -2.96
C ILE A 292 -23.66 5.36 -3.09
N SER A 293 -24.69 6.14 -3.39
CA SER A 293 -24.58 7.61 -3.50
C SER A 293 -23.93 8.28 -2.30
N PRO A 294 -24.23 7.89 -1.02
CA PRO A 294 -23.56 8.47 0.14
C PRO A 294 -22.05 8.19 0.17
N LEU A 295 -21.65 7.00 -0.28
CA LEU A 295 -20.23 6.59 -0.33
C LEU A 295 -19.49 7.37 -1.43
N ASN A 296 -20.11 7.55 -2.60
CA ASN A 296 -19.54 8.33 -3.70
C ASN A 296 -19.39 9.81 -3.34
N GLU A 297 -20.38 10.39 -2.64
CA GLU A 297 -20.27 11.76 -2.16
C GLU A 297 -19.17 11.91 -1.11
N ALA A 298 -19.05 10.98 -0.16
CA ALA A 298 -17.96 10.97 0.81
C ALA A 298 -16.59 10.90 0.14
N ALA A 299 -16.43 10.05 -0.89
CA ALA A 299 -15.21 9.98 -1.69
C ALA A 299 -14.90 11.30 -2.41
N SER A 300 -15.93 12.00 -2.91
CA SER A 300 -15.80 13.31 -3.56
C SER A 300 -15.26 14.39 -2.61
N LEU A 301 -15.57 14.35 -1.32
CA LEU A 301 -15.04 15.31 -0.34
C LEU A 301 -13.53 15.33 -0.26
N LEU A 302 -12.86 14.23 -0.61
CA LEU A 302 -11.41 14.11 -0.53
C LEU A 302 -10.67 15.02 -1.51
N TYR A 303 -11.17 15.19 -2.73
CA TYR A 303 -10.51 15.98 -3.78
C TYR A 303 -11.26 17.28 -4.11
N ASN A 304 -12.59 17.29 -4.02
CA ASN A 304 -13.41 18.46 -4.29
C ASN A 304 -13.76 19.24 -3.02
N GLY A 305 -13.67 18.59 -1.86
CA GLY A 305 -13.96 19.15 -0.55
C GLY A 305 -12.72 19.73 0.15
N PRO A 306 -12.80 19.89 1.48
CA PRO A 306 -11.74 20.53 2.25
C PRO A 306 -10.53 19.63 2.58
N TRP A 307 -10.59 18.32 2.30
CA TRP A 307 -9.48 17.41 2.61
C TRP A 307 -8.21 17.68 1.78
N VAL A 308 -8.31 18.44 0.69
CA VAL A 308 -7.11 18.95 0.00
C VAL A 308 -6.26 19.85 0.89
N ALA A 309 -6.85 20.54 1.88
CA ALA A 309 -6.09 21.32 2.86
C ALA A 309 -5.24 20.43 3.78
N GLU A 310 -5.71 19.23 4.11
CA GLU A 310 -4.93 18.26 4.88
C GLU A 310 -3.71 17.76 4.09
N ARG A 311 -3.86 17.56 2.76
CA ARG A 311 -2.72 17.26 1.88
C ARG A 311 -1.72 18.39 1.84
N THR A 312 -2.19 19.64 1.84
CA THR A 312 -1.34 20.83 1.89
C THR A 312 -0.55 20.87 3.20
N ALA A 313 -1.21 20.65 4.34
CA ALA A 313 -0.58 20.64 5.65
C ALA A 313 0.58 19.64 5.76
N ALA A 314 0.54 18.53 5.01
CA ALA A 314 1.62 17.55 5.01
C ALA A 314 2.92 18.03 4.36
N ILE A 315 2.86 19.02 3.45
CA ILE A 315 4.01 19.51 2.67
C ILE A 315 4.06 21.04 2.59
N GLU A 316 3.41 21.74 3.51
CA GLU A 316 3.26 23.22 3.50
C GLU A 316 4.62 23.93 3.40
N ASP A 317 5.59 23.51 4.21
CA ASP A 317 6.93 24.12 4.23
C ASP A 317 7.66 23.97 2.88
N LEU A 318 7.58 22.79 2.25
CA LEU A 318 8.16 22.55 0.95
C LEU A 318 7.43 23.34 -0.14
N LEU A 319 6.09 23.40 -0.06
CA LEU A 319 5.27 24.15 -1.00
C LEU A 319 5.58 25.65 -0.95
N ALA A 320 5.84 26.18 0.25
CA ALA A 320 6.23 27.58 0.45
C ALA A 320 7.67 27.88 0.02
N SER A 321 8.62 26.99 0.34
CA SER A 321 10.05 27.24 0.13
C SER A 321 10.56 26.81 -1.25
N ASN A 322 10.04 25.72 -1.82
CA ASN A 322 10.51 25.16 -3.09
C ASN A 322 9.39 24.47 -3.89
N PRO A 323 8.34 25.18 -4.31
CA PRO A 323 7.20 24.62 -5.06
C PRO A 323 7.62 23.96 -6.38
N GLY A 324 8.75 24.39 -6.97
CA GLY A 324 9.29 23.84 -8.22
C GLY A 324 9.80 22.39 -8.09
N ALA A 325 10.09 21.91 -6.89
CA ALA A 325 10.47 20.52 -6.64
C ALA A 325 9.27 19.56 -6.63
N ILE A 326 8.06 20.08 -6.55
CA ILE A 326 6.84 19.30 -6.51
C ILE A 326 6.34 19.07 -7.93
N HIS A 327 6.03 17.83 -8.27
CA HIS A 327 5.44 17.47 -9.57
C HIS A 327 4.20 18.33 -9.86
N GLU A 328 4.11 18.91 -11.06
CA GLU A 328 3.13 19.94 -11.40
C GLU A 328 1.69 19.57 -10.99
N THR A 329 1.23 18.37 -11.35
CA THR A 329 -0.14 17.93 -10.99
C THR A 329 -0.33 17.81 -9.48
N VAL A 330 0.70 17.36 -8.74
CA VAL A 330 0.64 17.26 -7.28
C VAL A 330 0.61 18.65 -6.66
N ARG A 331 1.44 19.56 -7.16
CA ARG A 331 1.48 20.95 -6.74
C ARG A 331 0.12 21.63 -6.93
N GLN A 332 -0.49 21.52 -8.11
CA GLN A 332 -1.81 22.10 -8.39
C GLN A 332 -2.89 21.58 -7.41
N ILE A 333 -2.87 20.27 -7.09
CA ILE A 333 -3.81 19.68 -6.13
C ILE A 333 -3.57 20.23 -4.72
N THR A 334 -2.32 20.33 -4.28
CA THR A 334 -1.98 20.80 -2.92
C THR A 334 -2.15 22.29 -2.77
N GLU A 335 -1.79 23.11 -3.76
CA GLU A 335 -2.04 24.57 -3.77
C GLU A 335 -3.53 24.90 -3.62
N ALA A 336 -4.44 24.08 -4.14
CA ALA A 336 -5.87 24.26 -3.96
C ALA A 336 -6.30 24.21 -2.49
N GLY A 337 -5.55 23.56 -1.63
CA GLY A 337 -5.79 23.51 -0.18
C GLY A 337 -5.54 24.84 0.53
N LEU A 338 -4.61 25.68 0.03
CA LEU A 338 -4.32 27.01 0.56
C LEU A 338 -5.54 27.95 0.50
N ASN A 339 -6.46 27.71 -0.42
CA ASN A 339 -7.66 28.53 -0.60
C ASN A 339 -8.86 28.04 0.26
N LYS A 340 -8.70 26.95 1.04
CA LYS A 340 -9.76 26.45 1.93
C LYS A 340 -9.75 27.22 3.24
N LYS A 341 -10.93 27.72 3.64
CA LYS A 341 -11.08 28.40 4.93
C LYS A 341 -11.38 27.37 6.03
N ALA A 342 -11.06 27.68 7.27
CA ALA A 342 -11.41 26.84 8.40
C ALA A 342 -12.91 26.47 8.44
N VAL A 343 -13.77 27.40 8.06
CA VAL A 343 -15.22 27.16 8.00
C VAL A 343 -15.61 26.11 6.96
N ASP A 344 -14.85 25.97 5.89
CA ASP A 344 -15.11 24.96 4.84
C ASP A 344 -14.75 23.56 5.37
N VAL A 345 -13.69 23.47 6.20
CA VAL A 345 -13.30 22.23 6.87
C VAL A 345 -14.42 21.73 7.78
N PHE A 346 -14.96 22.61 8.65
CA PHE A 346 -16.06 22.24 9.54
C PHE A 346 -17.33 21.85 8.78
N LYS A 347 -17.69 22.56 7.72
CA LYS A 347 -18.82 22.17 6.86
C LYS A 347 -18.60 20.78 6.22
N GLY A 348 -17.38 20.51 5.75
CA GLY A 348 -17.02 19.18 5.22
C GLY A 348 -17.14 18.09 6.28
N MET A 349 -16.68 18.34 7.51
CA MET A 349 -16.81 17.40 8.64
C MET A 349 -18.28 17.13 8.97
N TYR A 350 -19.14 18.16 9.01
CA TYR A 350 -20.57 17.98 9.23
C TYR A 350 -21.19 17.12 8.13
N ARG A 351 -20.88 17.43 6.87
CA ARG A 351 -21.39 16.65 5.74
C ARG A 351 -20.91 15.19 5.80
N LEU A 352 -19.65 14.95 6.12
CA LEU A 352 -19.12 13.59 6.29
C LEU A 352 -19.85 12.82 7.41
N ALA A 353 -20.19 13.47 8.52
CA ALA A 353 -20.96 12.86 9.60
C ALA A 353 -22.39 12.47 9.16
N GLU A 354 -23.04 13.30 8.34
CA GLU A 354 -24.34 12.98 7.74
C GLU A 354 -24.24 11.77 6.81
N LEU A 355 -23.24 11.78 5.91
CA LEU A 355 -22.99 10.68 4.97
C LEU A 355 -22.65 9.37 5.69
N LYS A 356 -21.89 9.45 6.78
CA LYS A 356 -21.61 8.30 7.63
C LYS A 356 -22.89 7.73 8.21
N ARG A 357 -23.79 8.55 8.71
CA ARG A 357 -25.09 8.10 9.24
C ARG A 357 -25.94 7.40 8.16
N GLN A 358 -25.90 7.90 6.93
CA GLN A 358 -26.58 7.27 5.79
C GLN A 358 -25.92 5.92 5.45
N ALA A 359 -24.58 5.85 5.43
CA ALA A 359 -23.84 4.61 5.20
C ALA A 359 -24.07 3.55 6.30
N ASP A 360 -24.22 3.99 7.57
CA ASP A 360 -24.54 3.07 8.67
C ASP A 360 -25.86 2.31 8.41
N GLY A 361 -26.82 2.92 7.68
CA GLY A 361 -28.05 2.26 7.23
C GLY A 361 -27.79 1.14 6.22
N LEU A 362 -26.84 1.32 5.30
CA LEU A 362 -26.49 0.29 4.31
C LEU A 362 -25.92 -0.96 4.98
N TRP A 363 -25.10 -0.78 6.03
CA TRP A 363 -24.50 -1.90 6.77
C TRP A 363 -25.50 -2.68 7.62
N ALA A 364 -26.73 -2.21 7.78
CA ALA A 364 -27.82 -3.00 8.36
C ALA A 364 -28.40 -4.03 7.37
N GLU A 365 -28.25 -3.78 6.07
CA GLU A 365 -28.79 -4.64 5.01
C GLU A 365 -27.83 -5.74 4.60
N VAL A 366 -26.51 -5.53 4.76
CA VAL A 366 -25.45 -6.42 4.26
C VAL A 366 -24.38 -6.69 5.31
N ASP A 367 -23.64 -7.77 5.09
CA ASP A 367 -22.53 -8.18 5.96
C ASP A 367 -21.18 -7.72 5.37
N LEU A 368 -21.13 -7.53 4.04
CA LEU A 368 -19.96 -7.12 3.27
C LEU A 368 -20.40 -6.23 2.11
#